data_3763962db7d24f58f8dda79f0c1aa97d
#
_entry.id   3763962db7d24f58f8dda79f0c1aa97d
#
_cell.length_a   1.000
_cell.length_b   1.000
_cell.length_c   1.000
_cell.angle_alpha   90.00
_cell.angle_beta   90.00
_cell.angle_gamma   90.00
#
_symmetry.space_group_name_H-M   'P 1'
#
loop_
_entity.id
_entity.type
_entity.pdbx_description
1 polymer ?
#
loop_
_entity_poly.entity_id
_entity_poly.type
_entity_poly.pdbx_seq_one_letter_code
_entity_poly.pdbx_strand_id
1 'polypeptide(L)'
;MINIIATLIAATAFNSPSQLPQEQTTSSTQEAVVADIASMTSEQRLEKAKALYEKGFDYEYGITKTVDRTLADKFLKEAADLGHADALFFLGMNAVENGDLEQARAYADSAIELGNMAGKYILAEISEQEYLGDTEELYKAGFKALKEKVEQGDLHYSNVLGYAYRFGIGTKKDIEQAIKVFTPSAEQGNAMSLGHLSELYLEQDKIEKAKPLMLKAAEKNNSKAQLNLSFIDDDTEKSLYWLNRAAENNEISAIMNLAYYYHDKDIKKAASYYQKAADLDDDQAVVELSYLYENGEGVEKNDEKAVELLDKAVGLENFEAMNKLSIRYLEGRGVERNYEMAEALFNNIIALDESLSEKEKASYNVYYQLAERYEEFAKDDNAALKAYKQGYDIEKKENKRDNKKIKAKIKALETKLNQKK
;
A
#
# COMPACT_ATOMS: atom_id res chain seq x y z
N MET A 1 -8.43 -11.55 -10.58
CA MET A 1 -9.36 -10.44 -10.27
C MET A 1 -9.38 -10.08 -8.78
N ILE A 2 -9.09 -11.01 -7.88
CA ILE A 2 -9.08 -10.81 -6.42
C ILE A 2 -7.87 -9.98 -5.96
N ASN A 3 -6.69 -10.14 -6.56
CA ASN A 3 -5.48 -9.38 -6.21
C ASN A 3 -5.47 -7.90 -6.63
N ILE A 4 -6.36 -7.49 -7.54
CA ILE A 4 -6.42 -6.08 -7.97
C ILE A 4 -7.10 -5.20 -6.91
N ILE A 5 -8.02 -5.76 -6.13
CA ILE A 5 -8.75 -5.02 -5.08
C ILE A 5 -7.85 -4.77 -3.86
N ALA A 6 -7.10 -5.78 -3.42
CA ALA A 6 -6.14 -5.64 -2.32
C ALA A 6 -4.99 -4.65 -2.69
N THR A 7 -4.53 -4.68 -3.94
CA THR A 7 -3.50 -3.76 -4.44
C THR A 7 -4.02 -2.32 -4.60
N LEU A 8 -5.31 -2.13 -4.91
CA LEU A 8 -5.92 -0.79 -4.99
C LEU A 8 -6.25 -0.21 -3.60
N ILE A 9 -6.59 -1.04 -2.62
CA ILE A 9 -6.74 -0.62 -1.22
C ILE A 9 -5.37 -0.25 -0.65
N ALA A 10 -4.33 -1.06 -0.88
CA ALA A 10 -2.95 -0.75 -0.50
C ALA A 10 -2.40 0.50 -1.20
N ALA A 11 -2.82 0.79 -2.43
CA ALA A 11 -2.42 2.00 -3.16
C ALA A 11 -3.17 3.28 -2.71
N THR A 12 -4.21 3.15 -1.88
CA THR A 12 -4.98 4.31 -1.36
C THR A 12 -4.66 4.68 0.08
N ALA A 13 -3.91 3.84 0.78
CA ALA A 13 -3.65 4.03 2.19
C ALA A 13 -2.23 3.58 2.50
N PHE A 14 -1.27 4.41 2.60
CA PHE A 14 -0.15 4.16 3.49
C PHE A 14 0.59 5.44 3.80
N ASN A 15 0.30 5.92 4.99
CA ASN A 15 1.26 6.68 5.75
C ASN A 15 1.35 6.02 7.12
N SER A 16 2.31 5.11 7.29
CA SER A 16 2.73 4.73 8.64
C SER A 16 3.16 5.98 9.38
N PRO A 17 2.66 6.23 10.59
CA PRO A 17 3.12 7.36 11.37
C PRO A 17 4.60 7.13 11.66
N SER A 18 5.47 8.02 11.16
CA SER A 18 6.79 8.20 11.70
C SER A 18 6.66 8.20 13.21
N GLN A 19 7.47 7.39 13.90
CA GLN A 19 7.55 7.38 15.36
C GLN A 19 7.84 8.81 15.84
N LEU A 20 6.77 9.53 16.16
CA LEU A 20 6.88 10.72 16.97
C LEU A 20 7.29 10.27 18.39
N PRO A 21 8.13 11.04 19.09
CA PRO A 21 8.49 10.74 20.46
C PRO A 21 7.21 10.54 21.26
N GLN A 22 7.07 9.41 21.93
CA GLN A 22 6.01 9.21 22.92
C GLN A 22 6.13 10.34 23.92
N GLU A 23 5.27 11.33 23.86
CA GLU A 23 5.04 12.21 24.99
C GLU A 23 4.63 11.30 26.14
N GLN A 24 5.52 11.18 27.12
CA GLN A 24 5.20 10.59 28.41
C GLN A 24 4.13 11.46 29.06
N THR A 25 2.86 11.16 28.75
CA THR A 25 1.75 11.67 29.56
C THR A 25 1.95 11.10 30.94
N THR A 26 2.27 11.97 31.89
CA THR A 26 2.49 11.59 33.29
C THR A 26 1.25 10.91 33.84
N SER A 27 1.43 9.86 34.65
CA SER A 27 0.36 9.07 35.31
C SER A 27 -0.73 9.95 35.94
N SER A 28 -0.37 11.13 36.43
CA SER A 28 -1.28 12.11 37.01
C SER A 28 -2.30 12.73 36.03
N THR A 29 -1.96 12.85 34.74
CA THR A 29 -2.88 13.38 33.71
C THR A 29 -3.90 12.33 33.30
N GLN A 30 -3.51 11.07 33.20
CA GLN A 30 -4.44 9.97 32.91
C GLN A 30 -5.43 9.73 34.07
N GLU A 31 -4.98 9.76 35.31
CA GLU A 31 -5.85 9.64 36.51
C GLU A 31 -6.86 10.79 36.59
N ALA A 32 -6.46 12.02 36.28
CA ALA A 32 -7.35 13.17 36.25
C ALA A 32 -8.43 13.06 35.15
N VAL A 33 -8.07 12.58 33.95
CA VAL A 33 -9.04 12.35 32.87
C VAL A 33 -10.02 11.24 33.18
N VAL A 34 -9.58 10.14 33.79
CA VAL A 34 -10.45 9.04 34.23
C VAL A 34 -11.41 9.51 35.31
N ALA A 35 -10.95 10.32 36.28
CA ALA A 35 -11.80 10.89 37.34
C ALA A 35 -12.83 11.88 36.75
N ASP A 36 -12.48 12.69 35.77
CA ASP A 36 -13.41 13.60 35.08
C ASP A 36 -14.52 12.82 34.37
N ILE A 37 -14.16 11.78 33.60
CA ILE A 37 -15.12 10.91 32.91
C ILE A 37 -16.04 10.19 33.91
N ALA A 38 -15.51 9.72 35.05
CA ALA A 38 -16.30 9.04 36.07
C ALA A 38 -17.32 9.95 36.75
N SER A 39 -17.06 11.25 36.78
CA SER A 39 -17.99 12.26 37.39
C SER A 39 -19.13 12.66 36.44
N MET A 40 -19.07 12.36 35.14
CA MET A 40 -20.07 12.75 34.16
C MET A 40 -21.35 11.91 34.25
N THR A 41 -22.48 12.57 34.06
CA THR A 41 -23.75 11.87 33.80
C THR A 41 -23.69 11.16 32.44
N SER A 42 -24.57 10.18 32.22
CA SER A 42 -24.66 9.47 30.93
C SER A 42 -24.93 10.43 29.76
N GLU A 43 -25.76 11.46 29.98
CA GLU A 43 -26.08 12.46 28.98
C GLU A 43 -24.86 13.35 28.64
N GLN A 44 -24.16 13.84 29.67
CA GLN A 44 -22.93 14.62 29.48
C GLN A 44 -21.83 13.82 28.73
N ARG A 45 -21.72 12.54 29.06
CA ARG A 45 -20.77 11.63 28.38
C ARG A 45 -21.11 11.46 26.90
N LEU A 46 -22.40 11.23 26.60
CA LEU A 46 -22.86 11.08 25.22
C LEU A 46 -22.64 12.37 24.39
N GLU A 47 -22.97 13.52 24.96
CA GLU A 47 -22.79 14.81 24.28
C GLU A 47 -21.31 15.12 24.03
N LYS A 48 -20.43 14.86 25.00
CA LYS A 48 -18.97 14.99 24.84
C LYS A 48 -18.45 14.03 23.79
N ALA A 49 -18.88 12.76 23.80
CA ALA A 49 -18.49 11.76 22.82
C ALA A 49 -18.85 12.19 21.39
N LYS A 50 -20.07 12.69 21.20
CA LYS A 50 -20.53 13.21 19.91
C LYS A 50 -19.71 14.42 19.45
N ALA A 51 -19.46 15.38 20.32
CA ALA A 51 -18.66 16.55 19.97
C ALA A 51 -17.21 16.20 19.56
N LEU A 52 -16.61 15.21 20.24
CA LEU A 52 -15.28 14.70 19.91
C LEU A 52 -15.30 13.95 18.57
N TYR A 53 -16.32 13.13 18.34
CA TYR A 53 -16.50 12.41 17.07
C TYR A 53 -16.62 13.37 15.88
N GLU A 54 -17.50 14.37 15.96
CA GLU A 54 -17.65 15.39 14.91
C GLU A 54 -16.34 16.13 14.63
N LYS A 55 -15.59 16.43 15.68
CA LYS A 55 -14.29 17.08 15.55
C LYS A 55 -13.25 16.17 14.91
N GLY A 56 -13.17 14.92 15.32
CA GLY A 56 -12.30 13.91 14.72
C GLY A 56 -12.63 13.70 13.23
N PHE A 57 -13.91 13.57 12.92
CA PHE A 57 -14.40 13.41 11.55
C PHE A 57 -14.08 14.63 10.67
N ASP A 58 -14.19 15.87 11.20
CA ASP A 58 -13.83 17.09 10.46
C ASP A 58 -12.33 17.12 10.10
N TYR A 59 -11.45 16.66 11.00
CA TYR A 59 -10.02 16.55 10.69
C TYR A 59 -9.71 15.38 9.74
N GLU A 60 -10.42 14.27 9.82
CA GLU A 60 -10.21 13.11 8.94
C GLU A 60 -10.56 13.46 7.48
N TYR A 61 -11.71 14.10 7.30
CA TYR A 61 -12.28 14.32 5.97
C TYR A 61 -12.21 15.76 5.47
N GLY A 62 -11.65 16.68 6.24
CA GLY A 62 -11.39 18.05 5.82
C GLY A 62 -12.65 18.86 5.49
N ILE A 63 -13.75 18.69 6.25
CA ILE A 63 -15.03 19.39 5.95
C ILE A 63 -14.87 20.90 6.11
N THR A 64 -14.53 21.37 7.31
CA THR A 64 -14.29 22.79 7.59
C THR A 64 -12.81 23.12 7.75
N LYS A 65 -11.95 22.13 7.93
CA LYS A 65 -10.51 22.24 8.16
C LYS A 65 -9.73 21.54 7.05
N THR A 66 -8.41 21.64 7.09
CA THR A 66 -7.52 20.77 6.32
C THR A 66 -7.45 19.40 6.99
N VAL A 67 -7.29 18.35 6.19
CA VAL A 67 -7.09 16.98 6.68
C VAL A 67 -5.87 16.94 7.59
N ASP A 68 -6.04 16.36 8.77
CA ASP A 68 -5.00 16.09 9.77
C ASP A 68 -5.34 14.78 10.49
N ARG A 69 -4.81 13.68 9.97
CA ARG A 69 -5.09 12.33 10.48
C ARG A 69 -4.63 12.11 11.92
N THR A 70 -3.55 12.77 12.35
CA THR A 70 -3.07 12.65 13.73
C THR A 70 -4.07 13.24 14.73
N LEU A 71 -4.63 14.41 14.41
CA LEU A 71 -5.67 15.02 15.23
C LEU A 71 -7.00 14.27 15.12
N ALA A 72 -7.33 13.75 13.92
CA ALA A 72 -8.51 12.93 13.72
C ALA A 72 -8.50 11.69 14.63
N ASP A 73 -7.43 10.91 14.58
CA ASP A 73 -7.22 9.72 15.40
C ASP A 73 -7.36 10.02 16.90
N LYS A 74 -6.73 11.10 17.35
CA LYS A 74 -6.82 11.52 18.75
C LYS A 74 -8.27 11.72 19.17
N PHE A 75 -9.04 12.53 18.43
CA PHE A 75 -10.41 12.84 18.79
C PHE A 75 -11.37 11.66 18.62
N LEU A 76 -11.15 10.83 17.59
CA LEU A 76 -11.93 9.60 17.41
C LEU A 76 -11.68 8.61 18.54
N LYS A 77 -10.42 8.44 19.01
CA LYS A 77 -10.10 7.60 20.18
C LYS A 77 -10.76 8.12 21.45
N GLU A 78 -10.67 9.42 21.73
CA GLU A 78 -11.35 10.03 22.86
C GLU A 78 -12.88 9.85 22.81
N ALA A 79 -13.50 9.90 21.62
CA ALA A 79 -14.92 9.63 21.43
C ALA A 79 -15.27 8.16 21.65
N ALA A 80 -14.46 7.25 21.14
CA ALA A 80 -14.60 5.80 21.29
C ALA A 80 -14.51 5.37 22.77
N ASP A 81 -13.57 5.96 23.54
CA ASP A 81 -13.41 5.72 24.97
C ASP A 81 -14.66 6.14 25.77
N LEU A 82 -15.42 7.08 25.24
CA LEU A 82 -16.71 7.49 25.80
C LEU A 82 -17.90 6.65 25.28
N GLY A 83 -17.66 5.64 24.44
CA GLY A 83 -18.64 4.71 23.91
C GLY A 83 -19.34 5.17 22.64
N HIS A 84 -18.70 6.01 21.81
CA HIS A 84 -19.27 6.42 20.54
C HIS A 84 -19.11 5.34 19.45
N ALA A 85 -20.20 4.67 19.10
CA ALA A 85 -20.18 3.53 18.17
C ALA A 85 -19.66 3.89 16.76
N ASP A 86 -19.97 5.09 16.26
CA ASP A 86 -19.51 5.52 14.94
C ASP A 86 -18.00 5.86 14.94
N ALA A 87 -17.47 6.39 16.06
CA ALA A 87 -16.03 6.60 16.21
C ALA A 87 -15.26 5.26 16.16
N LEU A 88 -15.79 4.23 16.82
CA LEU A 88 -15.23 2.87 16.75
C LEU A 88 -15.24 2.32 15.31
N PHE A 89 -16.30 2.56 14.55
CA PHE A 89 -16.36 2.16 13.15
C PHE A 89 -15.23 2.82 12.33
N PHE A 90 -15.04 4.13 12.43
CA PHE A 90 -14.00 4.82 11.65
C PHE A 90 -12.60 4.47 12.12
N LEU A 91 -12.38 4.29 13.42
CA LEU A 91 -11.09 3.75 13.92
C LEU A 91 -10.83 2.33 13.40
N GLY A 92 -11.85 1.49 13.31
CA GLY A 92 -11.74 0.16 12.72
C GLY A 92 -11.38 0.20 11.24
N MET A 93 -11.97 1.11 10.47
CA MET A 93 -11.59 1.32 9.06
C MET A 93 -10.13 1.77 8.94
N ASN A 94 -9.71 2.74 9.76
CA ASN A 94 -8.32 3.22 9.77
C ASN A 94 -7.34 2.11 10.18
N ALA A 95 -7.71 1.23 11.11
CA ALA A 95 -6.88 0.10 11.52
C ALA A 95 -6.72 -0.94 10.41
N VAL A 96 -7.79 -1.22 9.63
CA VAL A 96 -7.70 -2.06 8.41
C VAL A 96 -6.73 -1.44 7.39
N GLU A 97 -6.85 -0.13 7.15
CA GLU A 97 -5.95 0.60 6.23
C GLU A 97 -4.49 0.49 6.67
N ASN A 98 -4.23 0.51 7.98
CA ASN A 98 -2.88 0.41 8.56
C ASN A 98 -2.38 -1.05 8.69
N GLY A 99 -3.19 -2.05 8.32
CA GLY A 99 -2.84 -3.47 8.44
C GLY A 99 -2.92 -4.03 9.87
N ASP A 100 -3.42 -3.25 10.85
CA ASP A 100 -3.62 -3.71 12.23
C ASP A 100 -4.98 -4.42 12.36
N LEU A 101 -5.03 -5.66 11.84
CA LEU A 101 -6.27 -6.43 11.74
C LEU A 101 -6.81 -6.86 13.10
N GLU A 102 -5.94 -7.05 14.11
CA GLU A 102 -6.36 -7.36 15.47
C GLU A 102 -7.12 -6.18 16.11
N GLN A 103 -6.54 -4.98 16.00
CA GLN A 103 -7.19 -3.76 16.51
C GLN A 103 -8.45 -3.41 15.71
N ALA A 104 -8.43 -3.61 14.39
CA ALA A 104 -9.59 -3.41 13.53
C ALA A 104 -10.77 -4.29 13.95
N ARG A 105 -10.51 -5.57 14.24
CA ARG A 105 -11.51 -6.53 14.74
C ARG A 105 -12.09 -6.07 16.08
N ALA A 106 -11.25 -5.68 17.04
CA ALA A 106 -11.69 -5.20 18.34
C ALA A 106 -12.61 -3.96 18.23
N TYR A 107 -12.27 -3.03 17.36
CA TYR A 107 -13.11 -1.85 17.08
C TYR A 107 -14.42 -2.22 16.38
N ALA A 108 -14.40 -3.13 15.40
CA ALA A 108 -15.60 -3.58 14.70
C ALA A 108 -16.59 -4.28 15.65
N ASP A 109 -16.10 -5.20 16.48
CA ASP A 109 -16.91 -5.92 17.46
C ASP A 109 -17.53 -4.95 18.48
N SER A 110 -16.75 -4.02 19.02
CA SER A 110 -17.25 -3.00 19.94
C SER A 110 -18.30 -2.08 19.28
N ALA A 111 -18.09 -1.69 18.00
CA ALA A 111 -19.08 -0.90 17.27
C ALA A 111 -20.40 -1.66 17.11
N ILE A 112 -20.35 -2.96 16.79
CA ILE A 112 -21.53 -3.84 16.63
C ILE A 112 -22.25 -4.01 17.98
N GLU A 113 -21.52 -4.23 19.06
CA GLU A 113 -22.09 -4.34 20.42
C GLU A 113 -22.84 -3.07 20.83
N LEU A 114 -22.35 -1.91 20.42
CA LEU A 114 -23.01 -0.61 20.64
C LEU A 114 -24.08 -0.28 19.58
N GLY A 115 -24.43 -1.25 18.72
CA GLY A 115 -25.52 -1.15 17.75
C GLY A 115 -25.14 -0.60 16.38
N ASN A 116 -23.86 -0.30 16.10
CA ASN A 116 -23.42 0.08 14.78
C ASN A 116 -23.11 -1.15 13.90
N MET A 117 -24.14 -1.65 13.22
CA MET A 117 -24.03 -2.84 12.33
C MET A 117 -23.11 -2.64 11.13
N ALA A 118 -22.67 -1.41 10.80
CA ALA A 118 -21.67 -1.15 9.78
C ALA A 118 -20.32 -1.81 10.10
N GLY A 119 -20.03 -2.10 11.38
CA GLY A 119 -18.85 -2.87 11.79
C GLY A 119 -18.71 -4.22 11.09
N LYS A 120 -19.80 -4.80 10.56
CA LYS A 120 -19.74 -6.02 9.73
C LYS A 120 -18.98 -5.82 8.43
N TYR A 121 -18.96 -4.60 7.89
CA TYR A 121 -18.16 -4.27 6.71
C TYR A 121 -16.67 -4.41 7.03
N ILE A 122 -16.23 -3.94 8.20
CA ILE A 122 -14.84 -4.08 8.66
C ILE A 122 -14.48 -5.56 8.85
N LEU A 123 -15.37 -6.35 9.47
CA LEU A 123 -15.14 -7.79 9.65
C LEU A 123 -15.01 -8.53 8.30
N ALA A 124 -15.73 -8.06 7.26
CA ALA A 124 -15.59 -8.59 5.92
C ALA A 124 -14.23 -8.27 5.30
N GLU A 125 -13.76 -7.02 5.42
CA GLU A 125 -12.43 -6.58 4.98
C GLU A 125 -11.31 -7.41 5.64
N ILE A 126 -11.41 -7.62 6.97
CA ILE A 126 -10.46 -8.45 7.71
C ILE A 126 -10.49 -9.90 7.21
N SER A 127 -11.68 -10.48 7.05
CA SER A 127 -11.83 -11.87 6.62
C SER A 127 -11.32 -12.08 5.18
N GLU A 128 -11.41 -11.06 4.33
CA GLU A 128 -10.85 -11.10 2.97
C GLU A 128 -9.32 -11.08 3.01
N GLN A 129 -8.71 -10.23 3.84
CA GLN A 129 -7.27 -10.15 3.99
C GLN A 129 -6.66 -11.40 4.64
N GLU A 130 -7.38 -12.03 5.57
CA GLU A 130 -6.96 -13.27 6.24
C GLU A 130 -7.31 -14.55 5.47
N TYR A 131 -7.94 -14.43 4.29
CA TYR A 131 -8.41 -15.58 3.46
C TYR A 131 -9.38 -16.52 4.23
N LEU A 132 -10.22 -15.99 5.11
CA LEU A 132 -11.09 -16.75 6.01
C LEU A 132 -12.48 -17.10 5.44
N GLY A 133 -12.59 -17.38 4.13
CA GLY A 133 -13.80 -17.98 3.58
C GLY A 133 -14.92 -17.00 3.23
N ASP A 134 -16.18 -17.27 3.58
CA ASP A 134 -17.37 -16.59 3.05
C ASP A 134 -17.54 -15.16 3.57
N THR A 135 -16.88 -14.21 2.90
CA THR A 135 -16.95 -12.77 3.20
C THR A 135 -18.19 -12.09 2.61
N GLU A 136 -18.86 -12.72 1.64
CA GLU A 136 -19.93 -12.10 0.85
C GLU A 136 -21.13 -11.70 1.73
N GLU A 137 -21.53 -12.56 2.68
CA GLU A 137 -22.66 -12.27 3.57
C GLU A 137 -22.33 -11.15 4.59
N LEU A 138 -21.08 -11.07 5.05
CA LEU A 138 -20.62 -9.98 5.89
C LEU A 138 -20.64 -8.65 5.14
N TYR A 139 -20.12 -8.63 3.91
CA TYR A 139 -20.17 -7.44 3.05
C TYR A 139 -21.60 -6.99 2.76
N LYS A 140 -22.51 -7.90 2.43
CA LYS A 140 -23.92 -7.57 2.22
C LYS A 140 -24.59 -6.97 3.45
N ALA A 141 -24.30 -7.54 4.62
CA ALA A 141 -24.87 -7.04 5.88
C ALA A 141 -24.28 -5.68 6.25
N GLY A 142 -22.95 -5.49 6.11
CA GLY A 142 -22.28 -4.21 6.33
C GLY A 142 -22.76 -3.14 5.34
N PHE A 143 -22.81 -3.46 4.04
CA PHE A 143 -23.33 -2.57 3.01
C PHE A 143 -24.77 -2.10 3.32
N LYS A 144 -25.66 -3.03 3.75
CA LYS A 144 -27.03 -2.68 4.14
C LYS A 144 -27.01 -1.66 5.29
N ALA A 145 -26.19 -1.87 6.31
CA ALA A 145 -26.11 -0.96 7.45
C ALA A 145 -25.56 0.42 7.04
N LEU A 146 -24.50 0.48 6.19
CA LEU A 146 -23.98 1.72 5.62
C LEU A 146 -25.05 2.50 4.86
N LYS A 147 -25.83 1.78 4.04
CA LYS A 147 -26.93 2.37 3.26
C LYS A 147 -28.01 2.95 4.17
N GLU A 148 -28.44 2.22 5.20
CA GLU A 148 -29.42 2.69 6.18
C GLU A 148 -28.96 3.98 6.89
N LYS A 149 -27.67 4.07 7.26
CA LYS A 149 -27.09 5.29 7.86
C LYS A 149 -27.20 6.50 6.93
N VAL A 150 -26.77 6.33 5.66
CA VAL A 150 -26.84 7.43 4.67
C VAL A 150 -28.29 7.81 4.31
N GLU A 151 -29.21 6.85 4.21
CA GLU A 151 -30.65 7.11 3.98
C GLU A 151 -31.30 7.84 5.16
N GLN A 152 -30.78 7.70 6.39
CA GLN A 152 -31.18 8.48 7.57
C GLN A 152 -30.57 9.88 7.61
N GLY A 153 -29.74 10.23 6.62
CA GLY A 153 -29.09 11.53 6.48
C GLY A 153 -27.71 11.63 7.11
N ASP A 154 -27.15 10.52 7.59
CA ASP A 154 -25.79 10.47 8.13
C ASP A 154 -24.77 10.41 7.00
N LEU A 155 -24.32 11.58 6.55
CA LEU A 155 -23.38 11.71 5.44
C LEU A 155 -21.94 11.30 5.82
N HIS A 156 -21.63 11.01 7.08
CA HIS A 156 -20.33 10.49 7.49
C HIS A 156 -19.98 9.16 6.80
N TYR A 157 -20.99 8.34 6.53
CA TYR A 157 -20.83 7.05 5.87
C TYR A 157 -20.78 7.12 4.33
N SER A 158 -20.92 8.32 3.74
CA SER A 158 -20.99 8.48 2.27
C SER A 158 -19.73 8.00 1.56
N ASN A 159 -18.55 8.18 2.17
CA ASN A 159 -17.29 7.73 1.54
C ASN A 159 -17.26 6.21 1.42
N VAL A 160 -17.56 5.48 2.49
CA VAL A 160 -17.53 4.01 2.49
C VAL A 160 -18.64 3.45 1.61
N LEU A 161 -19.87 3.98 1.69
CA LEU A 161 -21.00 3.53 0.86
C LEU A 161 -20.76 3.83 -0.63
N GLY A 162 -20.28 5.03 -0.95
CA GLY A 162 -19.97 5.41 -2.33
C GLY A 162 -18.86 4.55 -2.93
N TYR A 163 -17.84 4.22 -2.13
CA TYR A 163 -16.78 3.29 -2.51
C TYR A 163 -17.34 1.88 -2.76
N ALA A 164 -18.21 1.39 -1.89
CA ALA A 164 -18.87 0.10 -2.06
C ALA A 164 -19.68 0.01 -3.37
N TYR A 165 -20.39 1.08 -3.73
CA TYR A 165 -21.07 1.15 -5.06
C TYR A 165 -20.10 1.22 -6.23
N ARG A 166 -19.00 2.00 -6.11
CA ARG A 166 -18.00 2.15 -7.18
C ARG A 166 -17.35 0.82 -7.54
N PHE A 167 -17.05 -0.02 -6.57
CA PHE A 167 -16.33 -1.28 -6.78
C PHE A 167 -17.22 -2.52 -6.73
N GLY A 168 -18.47 -2.39 -6.27
CA GLY A 168 -19.42 -3.51 -6.17
C GLY A 168 -19.19 -4.37 -4.93
N ILE A 169 -18.78 -3.77 -3.80
CA ILE A 169 -18.49 -4.47 -2.55
C ILE A 169 -19.79 -4.65 -1.74
N GLY A 170 -20.19 -5.88 -1.50
CA GLY A 170 -21.48 -6.19 -0.85
C GLY A 170 -22.72 -5.83 -1.68
N THR A 171 -22.51 -5.34 -2.90
CA THR A 171 -23.55 -4.94 -3.85
C THR A 171 -23.07 -5.11 -5.28
N LYS A 172 -23.90 -4.79 -6.26
CA LYS A 172 -23.45 -4.66 -7.66
C LYS A 172 -22.75 -3.32 -7.87
N LYS A 173 -21.70 -3.31 -8.69
CA LYS A 173 -21.03 -2.07 -9.12
C LYS A 173 -22.04 -1.14 -9.79
N ASP A 174 -22.14 0.09 -9.27
CA ASP A 174 -23.07 1.12 -9.76
C ASP A 174 -22.44 2.52 -9.59
N ILE A 175 -21.86 3.01 -10.67
CA ILE A 175 -21.18 4.32 -10.70
C ILE A 175 -22.14 5.48 -10.49
N GLU A 176 -23.40 5.36 -10.96
CA GLU A 176 -24.39 6.42 -10.80
C GLU A 176 -24.81 6.55 -9.33
N GLN A 177 -25.01 5.41 -8.63
CA GLN A 177 -25.25 5.43 -7.20
C GLN A 177 -24.04 5.95 -6.42
N ALA A 178 -22.83 5.59 -6.80
CA ALA A 178 -21.62 6.14 -6.18
C ALA A 178 -21.59 7.67 -6.27
N ILE A 179 -21.83 8.22 -7.47
CA ILE A 179 -21.90 9.68 -7.68
C ILE A 179 -23.01 10.29 -6.81
N LYS A 180 -24.20 9.68 -6.79
CA LYS A 180 -25.34 10.16 -5.98
C LYS A 180 -25.02 10.20 -4.49
N VAL A 181 -24.29 9.22 -4.00
CA VAL A 181 -23.89 9.11 -2.57
C VAL A 181 -22.79 10.10 -2.22
N PHE A 182 -21.77 10.27 -3.07
CA PHE A 182 -20.67 11.21 -2.81
C PHE A 182 -21.10 12.68 -2.90
N THR A 183 -22.05 13.01 -3.77
CA THR A 183 -22.40 14.41 -4.08
C THR A 183 -22.79 15.22 -2.85
N PRO A 184 -23.73 14.80 -1.98
CA PRO A 184 -24.11 15.61 -0.79
C PRO A 184 -22.96 15.85 0.17
N SER A 185 -22.10 14.84 0.40
CA SER A 185 -20.93 14.94 1.27
C SER A 185 -19.85 15.87 0.66
N ALA A 186 -19.64 15.80 -0.65
CA ALA A 186 -18.74 16.68 -1.39
C ALA A 186 -19.23 18.15 -1.36
N GLU A 187 -20.55 18.36 -1.44
CA GLU A 187 -21.14 19.71 -1.31
C GLU A 187 -20.94 20.31 0.08
N GLN A 188 -20.86 19.49 1.13
CA GLN A 188 -20.47 19.91 2.48
C GLN A 188 -18.96 20.17 2.60
N GLY A 189 -18.18 19.87 1.57
CA GLY A 189 -16.74 20.11 1.55
C GLY A 189 -15.88 18.97 2.03
N ASN A 190 -16.43 17.76 2.18
CA ASN A 190 -15.67 16.54 2.50
C ASN A 190 -14.60 16.31 1.42
N ALA A 191 -13.33 16.38 1.80
CA ALA A 191 -12.20 16.32 0.86
C ALA A 191 -12.08 14.96 0.16
N MET A 192 -12.43 13.87 0.85
CA MET A 192 -12.40 12.51 0.27
C MET A 192 -13.53 12.33 -0.74
N SER A 193 -14.76 12.73 -0.40
CA SER A 193 -15.89 12.71 -1.35
C SER A 193 -15.64 13.58 -2.58
N LEU A 194 -15.03 14.76 -2.40
CA LEU A 194 -14.59 15.62 -3.51
C LEU A 194 -13.58 14.90 -4.41
N GLY A 195 -12.59 14.23 -3.80
CA GLY A 195 -11.60 13.43 -4.50
C GLY A 195 -12.24 12.29 -5.31
N HIS A 196 -13.04 11.44 -4.66
CA HIS A 196 -13.72 10.32 -5.34
C HIS A 196 -14.65 10.78 -6.46
N LEU A 197 -15.43 11.84 -6.24
CA LEU A 197 -16.30 12.38 -7.25
C LEU A 197 -15.51 12.92 -8.46
N SER A 198 -14.35 13.55 -8.20
CA SER A 198 -13.47 14.01 -9.28
C SER A 198 -12.88 12.86 -10.09
N GLU A 199 -12.46 11.79 -9.43
CA GLU A 199 -11.96 10.57 -10.10
C GLU A 199 -13.03 9.92 -10.98
N LEU A 200 -14.28 9.81 -10.49
CA LEU A 200 -15.38 9.27 -11.27
C LEU A 200 -15.70 10.12 -12.51
N TYR A 201 -15.51 11.45 -12.42
CA TYR A 201 -15.65 12.29 -13.61
C TYR A 201 -14.45 12.17 -14.55
N LEU A 202 -13.22 11.94 -14.06
CA LEU A 202 -12.07 11.64 -14.92
C LEU A 202 -12.24 10.32 -15.66
N GLU A 203 -12.71 9.26 -14.98
CA GLU A 203 -13.02 7.95 -15.62
C GLU A 203 -14.04 8.07 -16.75
N GLN A 204 -14.86 9.13 -16.72
CA GLN A 204 -15.86 9.44 -17.75
C GLN A 204 -15.37 10.48 -18.78
N ASP A 205 -14.08 10.82 -18.80
CA ASP A 205 -13.49 11.86 -19.65
C ASP A 205 -14.11 13.27 -19.44
N LYS A 206 -14.74 13.51 -18.28
CA LYS A 206 -15.38 14.78 -17.92
C LYS A 206 -14.46 15.71 -17.14
N ILE A 207 -13.29 16.04 -17.71
CA ILE A 207 -12.21 16.83 -17.06
C ILE A 207 -12.74 18.15 -16.52
N GLU A 208 -13.61 18.86 -17.26
CA GLU A 208 -14.18 20.16 -16.84
C GLU A 208 -15.01 20.07 -15.54
N LYS A 209 -15.59 18.89 -15.25
CA LYS A 209 -16.31 18.65 -13.99
C LYS A 209 -15.35 18.17 -12.89
N ALA A 210 -14.34 17.40 -13.25
CA ALA A 210 -13.38 16.82 -12.32
C ALA A 210 -12.46 17.90 -11.71
N LYS A 211 -11.87 18.78 -12.55
CA LYS A 211 -10.83 19.74 -12.13
C LYS A 211 -11.26 20.66 -10.98
N PRO A 212 -12.46 21.27 -10.97
CA PRO A 212 -12.90 22.12 -9.84
C PRO A 212 -13.06 21.36 -8.52
N LEU A 213 -13.52 20.11 -8.58
CA LEU A 213 -13.66 19.27 -7.39
C LEU A 213 -12.30 18.84 -6.85
N MET A 214 -11.42 18.47 -7.75
CA MET A 214 -10.04 18.10 -7.46
C MET A 214 -9.26 19.24 -6.81
N LEU A 215 -9.41 20.49 -7.32
CA LEU A 215 -8.80 21.68 -6.72
C LEU A 215 -9.28 21.88 -5.28
N LYS A 216 -10.60 21.79 -5.04
CA LYS A 216 -11.16 21.91 -3.69
C LYS A 216 -10.65 20.82 -2.74
N ALA A 217 -10.54 19.58 -3.21
CA ALA A 217 -9.99 18.48 -2.42
C ALA A 217 -8.49 18.71 -2.11
N ALA A 218 -7.71 19.12 -3.11
CA ALA A 218 -6.27 19.35 -2.99
C ALA A 218 -5.93 20.51 -2.04
N GLU A 219 -6.72 21.58 -2.05
CA GLU A 219 -6.61 22.70 -1.11
C GLU A 219 -6.85 22.28 0.35
N LYS A 220 -7.61 21.22 0.55
CA LYS A 220 -7.88 20.59 1.85
C LYS A 220 -6.91 19.47 2.22
N ASN A 221 -5.77 19.38 1.57
CA ASN A 221 -4.72 18.38 1.77
C ASN A 221 -5.10 16.93 1.37
N ASN A 222 -6.06 16.73 0.48
CA ASN A 222 -6.26 15.44 -0.14
C ASN A 222 -5.07 15.13 -1.08
N SER A 223 -4.17 14.25 -0.66
CA SER A 223 -2.91 13.93 -1.36
C SER A 223 -3.14 13.36 -2.75
N LYS A 224 -4.18 12.55 -2.91
CA LYS A 224 -4.53 11.93 -4.19
C LYS A 224 -5.05 12.95 -5.20
N ALA A 225 -5.84 13.92 -4.75
CA ALA A 225 -6.28 15.02 -5.58
C ALA A 225 -5.10 15.94 -5.97
N GLN A 226 -4.14 16.16 -5.07
CA GLN A 226 -2.90 16.88 -5.35
C GLN A 226 -2.06 16.14 -6.40
N LEU A 227 -1.89 14.81 -6.24
CA LEU A 227 -1.20 13.97 -7.23
C LEU A 227 -1.90 14.05 -8.60
N ASN A 228 -3.21 13.88 -8.66
CA ASN A 228 -3.96 13.92 -9.91
C ASN A 228 -3.86 15.29 -10.61
N LEU A 229 -3.87 16.39 -9.87
CA LEU A 229 -3.66 17.72 -10.43
C LEU A 229 -2.28 17.89 -11.06
N SER A 230 -1.26 17.24 -10.52
CA SER A 230 0.09 17.30 -11.08
C SER A 230 0.19 16.70 -12.48
N PHE A 231 -0.72 15.79 -12.85
CA PHE A 231 -0.77 15.17 -14.18
C PHE A 231 -1.66 15.90 -15.18
N ILE A 232 -2.61 16.72 -14.71
CA ILE A 232 -3.59 17.40 -15.57
C ILE A 232 -3.11 18.79 -16.00
N ASP A 233 -2.21 19.41 -15.24
CA ASP A 233 -1.72 20.73 -15.53
C ASP A 233 -0.51 20.65 -16.48
N ASP A 234 -0.62 21.30 -17.66
CA ASP A 234 0.48 21.36 -18.63
C ASP A 234 1.64 22.27 -18.18
N ASP A 235 1.43 23.04 -17.12
CA ASP A 235 2.43 23.92 -16.52
C ASP A 235 3.32 23.15 -15.54
N THR A 236 4.59 22.99 -15.91
CA THR A 236 5.57 22.25 -15.10
C THR A 236 5.73 22.80 -13.68
N GLU A 237 5.64 24.11 -13.47
CA GLU A 237 5.76 24.71 -12.13
C GLU A 237 4.56 24.35 -11.25
N LYS A 238 3.36 24.42 -11.81
CA LYS A 238 2.13 24.01 -11.10
C LYS A 238 2.10 22.51 -10.84
N SER A 239 2.51 21.70 -11.83
CA SER A 239 2.65 20.26 -11.67
C SER A 239 3.58 19.91 -10.51
N LEU A 240 4.77 20.51 -10.47
CA LEU A 240 5.73 20.33 -9.37
C LEU A 240 5.20 20.87 -8.04
N TYR A 241 4.45 21.97 -8.04
CA TYR A 241 3.82 22.50 -6.82
C TYR A 241 2.88 21.47 -6.19
N TRP A 242 1.96 20.90 -6.99
CA TRP A 242 1.02 19.90 -6.48
C TRP A 242 1.72 18.60 -6.11
N LEU A 243 2.71 18.18 -6.90
CA LEU A 243 3.48 16.97 -6.63
C LEU A 243 4.26 17.08 -5.31
N ASN A 244 4.89 18.22 -5.03
CA ASN A 244 5.57 18.46 -3.75
C ASN A 244 4.57 18.44 -2.58
N ARG A 245 3.39 19.06 -2.73
CA ARG A 245 2.37 19.04 -1.68
C ARG A 245 1.86 17.63 -1.40
N ALA A 246 1.63 16.83 -2.44
CA ALA A 246 1.26 15.42 -2.28
C ALA A 246 2.37 14.63 -1.56
N ALA A 247 3.63 14.87 -1.91
CA ALA A 247 4.78 14.24 -1.28
C ALA A 247 4.97 14.68 0.19
N GLU A 248 4.65 15.93 0.53
CA GLU A 248 4.63 16.41 1.93
C GLU A 248 3.58 15.67 2.76
N ASN A 249 2.47 15.29 2.15
CA ASN A 249 1.43 14.45 2.76
C ASN A 249 1.73 12.95 2.64
N ASN A 250 2.98 12.58 2.33
CA ASN A 250 3.47 11.21 2.21
C ASN A 250 2.77 10.37 1.12
N GLU A 251 2.23 10.98 0.08
CA GLU A 251 1.73 10.25 -1.08
C GLU A 251 2.91 9.60 -1.81
N ILE A 252 3.04 8.29 -1.67
CA ILE A 252 4.20 7.52 -2.17
C ILE A 252 4.39 7.73 -3.67
N SER A 253 3.31 7.67 -4.45
CA SER A 253 3.38 7.90 -5.89
C SER A 253 3.91 9.28 -6.24
N ALA A 254 3.60 10.31 -5.45
CA ALA A 254 4.13 11.65 -5.65
C ALA A 254 5.63 11.73 -5.29
N ILE A 255 6.03 11.07 -4.20
CA ILE A 255 7.44 10.98 -3.79
C ILE A 255 8.26 10.30 -4.87
N MET A 256 7.79 9.15 -5.39
CA MET A 256 8.45 8.42 -6.47
C MET A 256 8.53 9.24 -7.77
N ASN A 257 7.46 9.94 -8.15
CA ASN A 257 7.48 10.82 -9.31
C ASN A 257 8.49 11.96 -9.15
N LEU A 258 8.65 12.53 -7.95
CA LEU A 258 9.70 13.50 -7.67
C LEU A 258 11.10 12.87 -7.72
N ALA A 259 11.28 11.66 -7.22
CA ALA A 259 12.53 10.93 -7.34
C ALA A 259 12.93 10.75 -8.80
N TYR A 260 12.02 10.25 -9.65
CA TYR A 260 12.26 10.11 -11.09
C TYR A 260 12.50 11.45 -11.79
N TYR A 261 11.74 12.50 -11.44
CA TYR A 261 11.95 13.84 -12.02
C TYR A 261 13.34 14.40 -11.74
N TYR A 262 13.89 14.13 -10.53
CA TYR A 262 15.22 14.60 -10.15
C TYR A 262 16.34 13.64 -10.49
N HIS A 263 16.07 12.40 -10.90
CA HIS A 263 17.08 11.37 -11.13
C HIS A 263 18.22 11.86 -12.05
N ASP A 264 17.87 12.42 -13.22
CA ASP A 264 18.83 12.94 -14.18
C ASP A 264 19.24 14.40 -13.95
N LYS A 265 18.55 15.13 -13.07
CA LYS A 265 18.74 16.57 -12.83
C LYS A 265 19.54 16.86 -11.58
N ASP A 266 19.25 16.13 -10.51
CA ASP A 266 19.87 16.24 -9.20
C ASP A 266 19.76 14.89 -8.47
N ILE A 267 20.72 14.03 -8.70
CA ILE A 267 20.72 12.66 -8.16
C ILE A 267 20.74 12.62 -6.63
N LYS A 268 21.30 13.65 -5.96
CA LYS A 268 21.26 13.74 -4.49
C LYS A 268 19.85 13.98 -3.99
N LYS A 269 19.11 14.83 -4.69
CA LYS A 269 17.71 15.11 -4.38
C LYS A 269 16.84 13.89 -4.71
N ALA A 270 17.10 13.21 -5.82
CA ALA A 270 16.43 11.94 -6.13
C ALA A 270 16.66 10.90 -5.03
N ALA A 271 17.90 10.70 -4.56
CA ALA A 271 18.22 9.80 -3.47
C ALA A 271 17.43 10.13 -2.19
N SER A 272 17.24 11.42 -1.88
CA SER A 272 16.46 11.82 -0.71
C SER A 272 14.97 11.47 -0.83
N TYR A 273 14.40 11.54 -2.03
CA TYR A 273 13.02 11.11 -2.28
C TYR A 273 12.90 9.58 -2.27
N TYR A 274 13.83 8.84 -2.88
CA TYR A 274 13.85 7.38 -2.75
C TYR A 274 13.96 6.94 -1.29
N GLN A 275 14.83 7.60 -0.49
CA GLN A 275 14.90 7.33 0.95
C GLN A 275 13.56 7.57 1.63
N LYS A 276 12.88 8.71 1.33
CA LYS A 276 11.57 9.01 1.92
C LYS A 276 10.52 7.97 1.55
N ALA A 277 10.50 7.48 0.30
CA ALA A 277 9.57 6.43 -0.12
C ALA A 277 9.92 5.07 0.51
N ALA A 278 11.21 4.76 0.61
CA ALA A 278 11.73 3.56 1.27
C ALA A 278 11.39 3.52 2.78
N ASP A 279 11.37 4.68 3.45
CA ASP A 279 10.95 4.81 4.85
C ASP A 279 9.43 4.60 5.02
N LEU A 280 8.67 4.69 3.94
CA LEU A 280 7.24 4.37 3.83
C LEU A 280 7.00 2.95 3.26
N ASP A 281 8.02 2.12 3.27
CA ASP A 281 7.99 0.73 2.81
C ASP A 281 7.60 0.53 1.33
N ASP A 282 7.86 1.53 0.47
CA ASP A 282 7.78 1.34 -0.98
C ASP A 282 8.93 0.43 -1.44
N ASP A 283 8.60 -0.75 -1.89
CA ASP A 283 9.54 -1.79 -2.26
C ASP A 283 10.42 -1.41 -3.45
N GLN A 284 9.84 -0.70 -4.43
CA GLN A 284 10.57 -0.20 -5.59
C GLN A 284 11.57 0.90 -5.19
N ALA A 285 11.18 1.81 -4.30
CA ALA A 285 12.09 2.84 -3.79
C ALA A 285 13.27 2.22 -3.04
N VAL A 286 13.03 1.16 -2.26
CA VAL A 286 14.10 0.43 -1.56
C VAL A 286 15.10 -0.16 -2.56
N VAL A 287 14.62 -0.75 -3.66
CA VAL A 287 15.48 -1.30 -4.72
C VAL A 287 16.27 -0.21 -5.42
N GLU A 288 15.62 0.90 -5.81
CA GLU A 288 16.30 2.04 -6.45
C GLU A 288 17.37 2.65 -5.53
N LEU A 289 17.05 2.82 -4.25
CA LEU A 289 18.01 3.32 -3.27
C LEU A 289 19.21 2.37 -3.10
N SER A 290 18.99 1.05 -3.13
CA SER A 290 20.07 0.06 -3.09
C SER A 290 21.02 0.22 -4.27
N TYR A 291 20.49 0.49 -5.46
CA TYR A 291 21.27 0.77 -6.66
C TYR A 291 22.13 2.03 -6.50
N LEU A 292 21.58 3.09 -5.93
CA LEU A 292 22.33 4.33 -5.70
C LEU A 292 23.49 4.12 -4.73
N TYR A 293 23.29 3.35 -3.64
CA TYR A 293 24.38 2.98 -2.72
C TYR A 293 25.43 2.06 -3.38
N GLU A 294 25.00 1.16 -4.26
CA GLU A 294 25.89 0.28 -5.00
C GLU A 294 26.87 1.05 -5.88
N ASN A 295 26.38 2.09 -6.55
CA ASN A 295 27.15 2.85 -7.53
C ASN A 295 27.79 4.11 -6.96
N GLY A 296 27.36 4.57 -5.78
CA GLY A 296 27.77 5.85 -5.20
C GLY A 296 27.15 7.04 -5.94
N GLU A 297 25.91 6.88 -6.43
CA GLU A 297 25.19 7.91 -7.17
C GLU A 297 24.31 8.72 -6.21
N GLY A 298 24.63 9.98 -5.99
CA GLY A 298 23.91 10.87 -5.06
C GLY A 298 24.13 10.57 -3.57
N VAL A 299 24.67 9.41 -3.25
CA VAL A 299 25.04 8.94 -1.91
C VAL A 299 26.47 8.41 -1.91
N GLU A 300 27.08 8.27 -0.74
CA GLU A 300 28.40 7.61 -0.63
C GLU A 300 28.24 6.11 -0.94
N LYS A 301 29.11 5.58 -1.79
CA LYS A 301 29.10 4.16 -2.15
C LYS A 301 29.21 3.26 -0.92
N ASN A 302 28.28 2.32 -0.78
CA ASN A 302 28.25 1.38 0.33
C ASN A 302 27.54 0.08 -0.09
N ASP A 303 28.34 -0.95 -0.39
CA ASP A 303 27.82 -2.26 -0.83
C ASP A 303 27.06 -2.99 0.31
N GLU A 304 27.48 -2.80 1.59
CA GLU A 304 26.78 -3.38 2.75
C GLU A 304 25.38 -2.75 2.91
N LYS A 305 25.28 -1.42 2.77
CA LYS A 305 24.01 -0.72 2.83
C LYS A 305 23.07 -1.10 1.68
N ALA A 306 23.64 -1.31 0.48
CA ALA A 306 22.87 -1.82 -0.65
C ALA A 306 22.28 -3.20 -0.36
N VAL A 307 23.04 -4.10 0.31
CA VAL A 307 22.55 -5.43 0.72
C VAL A 307 21.46 -5.33 1.78
N GLU A 308 21.61 -4.47 2.80
CA GLU A 308 20.56 -4.25 3.82
C GLU A 308 19.24 -3.79 3.20
N LEU A 309 19.31 -2.89 2.22
CA LEU A 309 18.13 -2.41 1.49
C LEU A 309 17.50 -3.53 0.65
N LEU A 310 18.31 -4.31 -0.06
CA LEU A 310 17.80 -5.46 -0.81
C LEU A 310 17.12 -6.48 0.10
N ASP A 311 17.68 -6.74 1.29
CA ASP A 311 17.09 -7.64 2.28
C ASP A 311 15.73 -7.10 2.79
N LYS A 312 15.64 -5.77 3.04
CA LYS A 312 14.35 -5.12 3.34
C LYS A 312 13.34 -5.32 2.21
N ALA A 313 13.72 -5.10 0.94
CA ALA A 313 12.82 -5.27 -0.20
C ALA A 313 12.42 -6.74 -0.42
N VAL A 314 13.29 -7.70 -0.08
CA VAL A 314 12.93 -9.13 -0.05
C VAL A 314 11.83 -9.40 0.99
N GLY A 315 11.92 -8.77 2.17
CA GLY A 315 10.86 -8.83 3.18
C GLY A 315 9.53 -8.24 2.72
N LEU A 316 9.56 -7.33 1.74
CA LEU A 316 8.38 -6.77 1.03
C LEU A 316 7.98 -7.59 -0.22
N GLU A 317 8.51 -8.80 -0.37
CA GLU A 317 8.26 -9.72 -1.48
C GLU A 317 8.64 -9.21 -2.87
N ASN A 318 9.58 -8.25 -2.96
CA ASN A 318 10.03 -7.71 -4.24
C ASN A 318 10.93 -8.71 -4.99
N PHE A 319 10.47 -9.15 -6.16
CA PHE A 319 11.19 -10.13 -7.01
C PHE A 319 12.54 -9.63 -7.52
N GLU A 320 12.62 -8.35 -7.87
CA GLU A 320 13.88 -7.77 -8.35
C GLU A 320 14.93 -7.76 -7.24
N ALA A 321 14.52 -7.43 -6.01
CA ALA A 321 15.37 -7.48 -4.84
C ALA A 321 15.87 -8.90 -4.56
N MET A 322 14.99 -9.90 -4.62
CA MET A 322 15.38 -11.31 -4.45
C MET A 322 16.44 -11.72 -5.46
N ASN A 323 16.26 -11.34 -6.73
CA ASN A 323 17.24 -11.63 -7.79
C ASN A 323 18.56 -10.90 -7.55
N LYS A 324 18.53 -9.60 -7.25
CA LYS A 324 19.74 -8.81 -6.96
C LYS A 324 20.48 -9.33 -5.74
N LEU A 325 19.77 -9.63 -4.64
CA LEU A 325 20.38 -10.14 -3.40
C LEU A 325 21.00 -11.52 -3.61
N SER A 326 20.37 -12.40 -4.38
CA SER A 326 20.94 -13.69 -4.71
C SER A 326 22.30 -13.55 -5.43
N ILE A 327 22.41 -12.60 -6.36
CA ILE A 327 23.66 -12.30 -7.05
C ILE A 327 24.71 -11.79 -6.05
N ARG A 328 24.33 -10.95 -5.07
CA ARG A 328 25.26 -10.48 -4.02
C ARG A 328 25.84 -11.62 -3.20
N TYR A 329 25.00 -12.59 -2.81
CA TYR A 329 25.49 -13.80 -2.13
C TYR A 329 26.42 -14.65 -2.99
N LEU A 330 26.19 -14.75 -4.30
CA LEU A 330 27.09 -15.47 -5.22
C LEU A 330 28.44 -14.76 -5.39
N GLU A 331 28.44 -13.44 -5.47
CA GLU A 331 29.64 -12.62 -5.69
C GLU A 331 30.42 -12.37 -4.41
N GLY A 332 29.77 -12.39 -3.23
CA GLY A 332 30.35 -11.95 -1.96
C GLY A 332 30.56 -10.44 -1.94
N ARG A 333 29.61 -9.67 -2.48
CA ARG A 333 29.71 -8.23 -2.61
C ARG A 333 28.75 -7.54 -1.63
N GLY A 334 29.31 -6.85 -0.65
CA GLY A 334 28.58 -6.25 0.48
C GLY A 334 28.06 -7.27 1.49
N VAL A 335 28.28 -8.56 1.25
CA VAL A 335 27.89 -9.67 2.11
C VAL A 335 28.88 -10.83 1.94
N GLU A 336 29.01 -11.69 2.95
CA GLU A 336 29.79 -12.91 2.81
C GLU A 336 29.18 -13.84 1.76
N ARG A 337 30.04 -14.42 0.90
CA ARG A 337 29.60 -15.33 -0.14
C ARG A 337 28.86 -16.53 0.44
N ASN A 338 27.64 -16.77 -0.02
CA ASN A 338 26.79 -17.87 0.46
C ASN A 338 25.90 -18.42 -0.67
N TYR A 339 26.30 -19.57 -1.20
CA TYR A 339 25.58 -20.23 -2.30
C TYR A 339 24.20 -20.76 -1.87
N GLU A 340 24.07 -21.21 -0.62
CA GLU A 340 22.80 -21.75 -0.11
C GLU A 340 21.75 -20.64 0.01
N MET A 341 22.14 -19.47 0.50
CA MET A 341 21.24 -18.31 0.53
C MET A 341 20.84 -17.83 -0.87
N ALA A 342 21.79 -17.82 -1.80
CA ALA A 342 21.48 -17.48 -3.19
C ALA A 342 20.45 -18.46 -3.80
N GLU A 343 20.64 -19.78 -3.60
CA GLU A 343 19.70 -20.79 -4.08
C GLU A 343 18.33 -20.68 -3.41
N ALA A 344 18.29 -20.39 -2.10
CA ALA A 344 17.04 -20.18 -1.37
C ALA A 344 16.23 -19.01 -1.94
N LEU A 345 16.88 -17.86 -2.22
CA LEU A 345 16.23 -16.71 -2.85
C LEU A 345 15.69 -17.02 -4.25
N PHE A 346 16.44 -17.73 -5.08
CA PHE A 346 15.96 -18.18 -6.38
C PHE A 346 14.77 -19.13 -6.27
N ASN A 347 14.78 -20.05 -5.29
CA ASN A 347 13.65 -20.96 -5.05
C ASN A 347 12.41 -20.19 -4.58
N ASN A 348 12.57 -19.13 -3.78
CA ASN A 348 11.47 -18.25 -3.39
C ASN A 348 10.87 -17.54 -4.60
N ILE A 349 11.70 -16.99 -5.50
CA ILE A 349 11.23 -16.38 -6.75
C ILE A 349 10.38 -17.39 -7.54
N ILE A 350 10.85 -18.64 -7.66
CA ILE A 350 10.15 -19.69 -8.39
C ILE A 350 8.82 -20.05 -7.72
N ALA A 351 8.81 -20.19 -6.39
CA ALA A 351 7.61 -20.53 -5.64
C ALA A 351 6.54 -19.44 -5.73
N LEU A 352 6.95 -18.18 -5.65
CA LEU A 352 6.06 -17.03 -5.84
C LEU A 352 5.55 -16.97 -7.29
N ASP A 353 6.42 -17.23 -8.29
CA ASP A 353 6.05 -17.25 -9.70
C ASP A 353 5.01 -18.32 -10.03
N GLU A 354 5.08 -19.51 -9.38
CA GLU A 354 4.07 -20.57 -9.53
C GLU A 354 2.69 -20.14 -9.02
N SER A 355 2.60 -19.17 -8.11
CA SER A 355 1.35 -18.61 -7.59
C SER A 355 0.72 -17.55 -8.52
N LEU A 356 1.49 -17.00 -9.46
CA LEU A 356 1.05 -15.96 -10.40
C LEU A 356 0.28 -16.55 -11.58
N SER A 357 -0.53 -15.73 -12.22
CA SER A 357 -1.22 -16.12 -13.46
C SER A 357 -0.22 -16.36 -14.60
N GLU A 358 -0.56 -17.18 -15.59
CA GLU A 358 0.31 -17.51 -16.74
C GLU A 358 0.83 -16.30 -17.55
N LYS A 359 0.27 -15.10 -17.33
CA LYS A 359 0.71 -13.85 -17.95
C LYS A 359 1.77 -13.10 -17.14
N GLU A 360 1.92 -13.44 -15.87
CA GLU A 360 2.78 -12.73 -14.89
C GLU A 360 3.99 -13.58 -14.48
N LYS A 361 4.09 -14.83 -14.91
CA LYS A 361 5.17 -15.75 -14.52
C LYS A 361 6.55 -15.22 -14.93
N ALA A 362 7.44 -15.16 -13.95
CA ALA A 362 8.85 -14.88 -14.16
C ALA A 362 9.41 -15.96 -15.08
N SER A 363 9.85 -15.53 -16.18
CA SER A 363 10.20 -16.39 -17.29
C SER A 363 11.37 -17.32 -16.94
N TYR A 364 11.47 -18.45 -17.64
CA TYR A 364 12.66 -19.30 -17.80
C TYR A 364 14.01 -18.54 -17.75
N ASN A 365 14.02 -17.21 -17.95
CA ASN A 365 15.19 -16.36 -17.82
C ASN A 365 15.82 -16.37 -16.43
N VAL A 366 15.03 -16.50 -15.36
CA VAL A 366 15.55 -16.60 -13.98
C VAL A 366 16.43 -17.84 -13.84
N TYR A 367 15.99 -18.97 -14.36
CA TYR A 367 16.79 -20.21 -14.37
C TYR A 367 18.07 -20.08 -15.20
N TYR A 368 18.04 -19.36 -16.32
CA TYR A 368 19.22 -19.14 -17.13
C TYR A 368 20.23 -18.24 -16.45
N GLN A 369 19.76 -17.19 -15.79
CA GLN A 369 20.62 -16.33 -14.97
C GLN A 369 21.26 -17.11 -13.82
N LEU A 370 20.47 -17.92 -13.09
CA LEU A 370 20.97 -18.79 -12.04
C LEU A 370 22.04 -19.76 -12.59
N ALA A 371 21.79 -20.39 -13.73
CA ALA A 371 22.73 -21.32 -14.33
C ALA A 371 24.06 -20.63 -14.72
N GLU A 372 23.99 -19.41 -15.32
CA GLU A 372 25.17 -18.63 -15.66
C GLU A 372 25.97 -18.24 -14.41
N ARG A 373 25.31 -17.90 -13.31
CA ARG A 373 25.96 -17.57 -12.03
C ARG A 373 26.62 -18.79 -11.38
N TYR A 374 26.00 -19.98 -11.45
CA TYR A 374 26.64 -21.20 -11.00
C TYR A 374 27.92 -21.52 -11.82
N GLU A 375 27.92 -21.32 -13.13
CA GLU A 375 29.12 -21.47 -13.97
C GLU A 375 30.21 -20.45 -13.59
N GLU A 376 29.82 -19.17 -13.42
CA GLU A 376 30.75 -18.04 -13.28
C GLU A 376 31.35 -17.98 -11.87
N PHE A 377 30.55 -18.08 -10.81
CA PHE A 377 30.96 -17.80 -9.43
C PHE A 377 31.14 -19.08 -8.61
N ALA A 378 30.19 -19.99 -8.62
CA ALA A 378 30.27 -21.22 -7.84
C ALA A 378 31.18 -22.27 -8.48
N LYS A 379 31.43 -22.18 -9.79
CA LYS A 379 32.11 -23.22 -10.58
C LYS A 379 31.44 -24.58 -10.45
N ASP A 380 30.13 -24.60 -10.18
CA ASP A 380 29.34 -25.81 -10.02
C ASP A 380 28.62 -26.16 -11.33
N ASP A 381 29.31 -26.98 -12.13
CA ASP A 381 28.78 -27.44 -13.42
C ASP A 381 27.48 -28.30 -13.25
N ASN A 382 27.26 -28.97 -12.09
CA ASN A 382 26.06 -29.80 -11.87
C ASN A 382 24.87 -28.91 -11.57
N ALA A 383 25.01 -27.92 -10.69
CA ALA A 383 23.97 -26.94 -10.37
C ALA A 383 23.59 -26.13 -11.62
N ALA A 384 24.60 -25.65 -12.38
CA ALA A 384 24.37 -24.96 -13.63
C ALA A 384 23.59 -25.80 -14.63
N LEU A 385 23.97 -27.06 -14.81
CA LEU A 385 23.28 -28.01 -15.72
C LEU A 385 21.82 -28.21 -15.31
N LYS A 386 21.56 -28.38 -14.00
CA LYS A 386 20.21 -28.55 -13.47
C LYS A 386 19.35 -27.31 -13.80
N ALA A 387 19.85 -26.12 -13.50
CA ALA A 387 19.13 -24.86 -13.74
C ALA A 387 18.88 -24.61 -15.27
N TYR A 388 19.88 -24.84 -16.14
CA TYR A 388 19.65 -24.74 -17.59
C TYR A 388 18.58 -25.72 -18.09
N LYS A 389 18.53 -26.94 -17.59
CA LYS A 389 17.50 -27.93 -17.96
C LYS A 389 16.12 -27.46 -17.54
N GLN A 390 15.98 -27.00 -16.29
CA GLN A 390 14.71 -26.49 -15.78
C GLN A 390 14.19 -25.31 -16.61
N GLY A 391 15.02 -24.28 -16.85
CA GLY A 391 14.64 -23.15 -17.67
C GLY A 391 14.30 -23.54 -19.12
N TYR A 392 15.06 -24.47 -19.72
CA TYR A 392 14.78 -24.96 -21.07
C TYR A 392 13.45 -25.71 -21.18
N ASP A 393 13.11 -26.54 -20.21
CA ASP A 393 11.86 -27.30 -20.19
C ASP A 393 10.65 -26.35 -20.04
N ILE A 394 10.77 -25.31 -19.22
CA ILE A 394 9.76 -24.26 -19.06
C ILE A 394 9.60 -23.47 -20.37
N GLU A 395 10.70 -22.95 -20.93
CA GLU A 395 10.68 -22.19 -22.21
C GLU A 395 10.02 -22.99 -23.33
N LYS A 396 10.36 -24.28 -23.42
CA LYS A 396 9.79 -25.16 -24.44
C LYS A 396 8.30 -25.42 -24.25
N LYS A 397 7.84 -25.55 -23.00
CA LYS A 397 6.43 -25.75 -22.67
C LYS A 397 5.59 -24.49 -22.95
N GLU A 398 6.08 -23.32 -22.54
CA GLU A 398 5.36 -22.05 -22.65
C GLU A 398 5.41 -21.46 -24.06
N ASN A 399 6.59 -21.36 -24.64
CA ASN A 399 6.82 -20.63 -25.90
C ASN A 399 6.86 -21.53 -27.14
N LYS A 400 6.76 -22.85 -26.95
CA LYS A 400 6.94 -23.86 -28.04
C LYS A 400 8.24 -23.66 -28.84
N ARG A 401 9.25 -23.04 -28.22
CA ARG A 401 10.51 -22.65 -28.83
C ARG A 401 11.63 -23.64 -28.46
N ASP A 402 12.38 -24.13 -29.43
CA ASP A 402 13.60 -24.91 -29.17
C ASP A 402 14.79 -23.95 -29.12
N ASN A 403 15.20 -23.54 -27.91
CA ASN A 403 16.34 -22.64 -27.73
C ASN A 403 17.65 -23.37 -28.00
N LYS A 404 18.12 -23.31 -29.26
CA LYS A 404 19.34 -23.98 -29.71
C LYS A 404 20.59 -23.58 -28.92
N LYS A 405 20.67 -22.31 -28.45
CA LYS A 405 21.80 -21.82 -27.66
C LYS A 405 21.88 -22.47 -26.31
N ILE A 406 20.76 -22.54 -25.59
CA ILE A 406 20.69 -23.19 -24.28
C ILE A 406 20.89 -24.71 -24.40
N LYS A 407 20.30 -25.33 -25.39
CA LYS A 407 20.49 -26.77 -25.67
C LYS A 407 21.98 -27.11 -25.94
N ALA A 408 22.70 -26.22 -26.60
CA ALA A 408 24.14 -26.38 -26.81
C ALA A 408 24.93 -26.24 -25.48
N LYS A 409 24.56 -25.29 -24.59
CA LYS A 409 25.16 -25.17 -23.25
C LYS A 409 24.93 -26.41 -22.39
N ILE A 410 23.69 -26.92 -22.35
CA ILE A 410 23.34 -28.15 -21.66
C ILE A 410 24.24 -29.32 -22.15
N LYS A 411 24.33 -29.51 -23.45
CA LYS A 411 25.16 -30.57 -24.03
C LYS A 411 26.66 -30.44 -23.71
N ALA A 412 27.18 -29.20 -23.71
CA ALA A 412 28.57 -28.92 -23.37
C ALA A 412 28.85 -29.28 -21.88
N LEU A 413 27.97 -28.89 -20.97
CA LEU A 413 28.09 -29.22 -19.55
C LEU A 413 27.99 -30.76 -19.30
N GLU A 414 27.06 -31.43 -19.93
CA GLU A 414 26.94 -32.91 -19.87
C GLU A 414 28.23 -33.59 -20.33
N THR A 415 28.82 -33.12 -21.43
CA THR A 415 30.07 -33.66 -21.93
C THR A 415 31.22 -33.44 -20.95
N LYS A 416 31.32 -32.22 -20.39
CA LYS A 416 32.34 -31.84 -19.40
C LYS A 416 32.27 -32.68 -18.13
N LEU A 417 31.04 -32.90 -17.63
CA LEU A 417 30.79 -33.70 -16.42
C LEU A 417 31.07 -35.19 -16.63
N ASN A 418 30.80 -35.72 -17.85
CA ASN A 418 31.09 -37.12 -18.18
C ASN A 418 32.60 -37.35 -18.35
N GLN A 419 33.38 -36.33 -18.69
CA GLN A 419 34.84 -36.46 -18.78
C GLN A 419 35.55 -36.37 -17.41
N LYS A 420 34.84 -35.88 -16.36
CA LYS A 420 35.35 -35.83 -14.98
C LYS A 420 35.08 -37.07 -14.15
N LYS A 421 34.26 -38.00 -14.69
CA LYS A 421 33.99 -39.34 -14.11
C LYS A 421 34.95 -40.35 -14.70
#